data_2b7289663770ec5c5dde1e56dc1f98fd
#
_entry.id   2b7289663770ec5c5dde1e56dc1f98fd
#
_cell.length_a   1.000
_cell.length_b   1.000
_cell.length_c   1.000
_cell.angle_alpha   90.00
_cell.angle_beta   90.00
_cell.angle_gamma   90.00
#
_symmetry.space_group_name_H-M   'P 1'
#
loop_
_entity.id
_entity.type
_entity.pdbx_description
1 polymer ?
#
loop_
_entity_poly.entity_id
_entity_poly.type
_entity_poly.pdbx_seq_one_letter_code
_entity_poly.pdbx_strand_id
1 'polypeptide(L)'
;MARVVLTLMCGLSFSGKSTVARELAGRLDAELISLDAINLERGLDGGQGIPVDEWAKTNRIAHGRATTLLRAGRHVVIDDTGSPRFIRDEWRAAASRAGTAFALVWVQIDPELQRERVRANRSDLSRHDVVDAVLAEHTAGFENPIDEDPIIIDARHTTSEQDLNDIVTKLRTKS
;
A
#
# COMPACT_ATOMS: atom_id res chain seq x y z
N MET A 1 -21.06 16.72 1.56
CA MET A 1 -20.67 15.39 1.10
C MET A 1 -19.23 15.12 1.52
N ALA A 2 -18.94 13.94 2.02
CA ALA A 2 -17.57 13.58 2.31
C ALA A 2 -16.74 13.58 1.01
N ARG A 3 -15.59 14.20 1.03
CA ARG A 3 -14.70 14.27 -0.14
C ARG A 3 -14.10 12.91 -0.40
N VAL A 4 -14.03 12.51 -1.66
CA VAL A 4 -13.38 11.26 -2.07
C VAL A 4 -11.90 11.29 -1.70
N VAL A 5 -11.38 10.18 -1.19
CA VAL A 5 -9.97 10.05 -0.82
C VAL A 5 -9.30 8.92 -1.59
N LEU A 6 -8.10 9.19 -2.09
CA LEU A 6 -7.14 8.17 -2.50
C LEU A 6 -6.21 7.91 -1.32
N THR A 7 -6.21 6.69 -0.83
CA THR A 7 -5.34 6.22 0.25
C THR A 7 -4.23 5.35 -0.32
N LEU A 8 -2.98 5.74 -0.13
CA LEU A 8 -1.82 4.94 -0.52
C LEU A 8 -1.25 4.24 0.71
N MET A 9 -1.06 2.93 0.62
CA MET A 9 -0.30 2.18 1.63
C MET A 9 1.20 2.40 1.43
N CYS A 10 1.94 2.39 2.52
CA CYS A 10 3.39 2.49 2.53
C CYS A 10 3.96 1.57 3.62
N GLY A 11 5.05 0.88 3.33
CA GLY A 11 5.71 0.01 4.30
C GLY A 11 6.47 -1.15 3.66
N LEU A 12 7.38 -1.72 4.41
CA LEU A 12 8.21 -2.85 3.99
C LEU A 12 7.40 -4.13 3.80
N SER A 13 7.99 -5.10 3.12
CA SER A 13 7.45 -6.46 3.02
C SER A 13 7.24 -7.06 4.42
N PHE A 14 6.20 -7.85 4.58
CA PHE A 14 5.80 -8.48 5.85
C PHE A 14 5.31 -7.51 6.94
N SER A 15 5.15 -6.23 6.64
CA SER A 15 4.58 -5.26 7.60
C SER A 15 3.09 -5.46 7.88
N GLY A 16 2.35 -6.10 6.98
CA GLY A 16 0.90 -6.26 7.08
C GLY A 16 0.10 -5.21 6.30
N LYS A 17 0.73 -4.50 5.37
CA LYS A 17 0.07 -3.50 4.51
C LYS A 17 -1.20 -4.01 3.85
N SER A 18 -1.13 -5.19 3.23
CA SER A 18 -2.27 -5.76 2.50
C SER A 18 -3.44 -6.09 3.42
N THR A 19 -3.16 -6.49 4.67
CA THR A 19 -4.21 -6.68 5.68
C THR A 19 -4.89 -5.35 6.01
N VAL A 20 -4.12 -4.31 6.31
CA VAL A 20 -4.65 -2.97 6.58
C VAL A 20 -5.39 -2.42 5.36
N ALA A 21 -4.85 -2.59 4.15
CA ALA A 21 -5.48 -2.13 2.92
C ALA A 21 -6.89 -2.73 2.72
N ARG A 22 -7.05 -4.04 2.93
CA ARG A 22 -8.36 -4.72 2.84
C ARG A 22 -9.35 -4.21 3.90
N GLU A 23 -8.89 -4.06 5.14
CA GLU A 23 -9.71 -3.54 6.24
C GLU A 23 -10.18 -2.11 5.96
N LEU A 24 -9.28 -1.24 5.52
CA LEU A 24 -9.62 0.15 5.19
C LEU A 24 -10.59 0.21 3.99
N ALA A 25 -10.37 -0.60 2.95
CA ALA A 25 -11.25 -0.64 1.80
C ALA A 25 -12.68 -1.03 2.19
N GLY A 26 -12.84 -2.07 3.03
CA GLY A 26 -14.16 -2.50 3.52
C GLY A 26 -14.85 -1.44 4.38
N ARG A 27 -14.12 -0.78 5.29
CA ARG A 27 -14.66 0.22 6.22
C ARG A 27 -15.02 1.55 5.56
N LEU A 28 -14.36 1.86 4.44
CA LEU A 28 -14.59 3.09 3.66
C LEU A 28 -15.57 2.88 2.48
N ASP A 29 -15.99 1.66 2.21
CA ASP A 29 -16.66 1.29 0.95
C ASP A 29 -15.80 1.73 -0.25
N ALA A 30 -14.49 1.48 -0.17
CA ALA A 30 -13.50 1.87 -1.17
C ALA A 30 -13.14 0.70 -2.09
N GLU A 31 -12.73 1.03 -3.29
CA GLU A 31 -12.13 0.06 -4.20
C GLU A 31 -10.66 -0.18 -3.84
N LEU A 32 -10.28 -1.45 -3.76
CA LEU A 32 -8.90 -1.85 -3.50
C LEU A 32 -8.18 -2.13 -4.82
N ILE A 33 -7.08 -1.46 -5.04
CA ILE A 33 -6.16 -1.70 -6.15
C ILE A 33 -4.85 -2.22 -5.59
N SER A 34 -4.52 -3.48 -5.86
CA SER A 34 -3.25 -4.11 -5.50
C SER A 34 -2.36 -4.25 -6.73
N LEU A 35 -1.13 -3.74 -6.66
CA LEU A 35 -0.18 -3.87 -7.75
C LEU A 35 0.24 -5.33 -7.96
N ASP A 36 0.37 -6.09 -6.88
CA ASP A 36 0.66 -7.53 -6.96
C ASP A 36 -0.49 -8.30 -7.65
N ALA A 37 -1.73 -7.95 -7.36
CA ALA A 37 -2.89 -8.54 -8.05
C ALA A 37 -2.88 -8.22 -9.55
N ILE A 38 -2.55 -6.99 -9.94
CA ILE A 38 -2.40 -6.62 -11.35
C ILE A 38 -1.26 -7.40 -12.00
N ASN A 39 -0.15 -7.60 -11.31
CA ASN A 39 0.94 -8.44 -11.82
C ASN A 39 0.45 -9.87 -12.10
N LEU A 40 -0.29 -10.47 -11.19
CA LEU A 40 -0.89 -11.80 -11.39
C LEU A 40 -1.85 -11.83 -12.58
N GLU A 41 -2.73 -10.84 -12.75
CA GLU A 41 -3.61 -10.70 -13.90
C GLU A 41 -2.82 -10.63 -15.22
N ARG A 42 -1.61 -10.05 -15.20
CA ARG A 42 -0.70 -9.94 -16.32
C ARG A 42 0.14 -11.21 -16.56
N GLY A 43 -0.03 -12.25 -15.74
CA GLY A 43 0.78 -13.47 -15.79
C GLY A 43 2.20 -13.32 -15.25
N LEU A 44 2.45 -12.28 -14.45
CA LEU A 44 3.73 -12.06 -13.79
C LEU A 44 3.67 -12.63 -12.36
N ASP A 45 4.76 -13.28 -11.94
CA ASP A 45 4.79 -13.91 -10.62
C ASP A 45 5.19 -12.90 -9.53
N GLY A 46 4.44 -12.88 -8.46
CA GLY A 46 4.65 -12.48 -7.06
C GLY A 46 5.52 -11.29 -6.68
N GLY A 47 6.01 -10.48 -7.59
CA GLY A 47 6.76 -9.26 -7.25
C GLY A 47 8.28 -9.42 -7.14
N GLN A 48 8.84 -10.62 -7.24
CA GLN A 48 10.29 -10.84 -7.34
C GLN A 48 10.71 -11.05 -8.80
N GLY A 49 11.85 -10.46 -9.18
CA GLY A 49 12.41 -10.66 -10.51
C GLY A 49 11.62 -10.01 -11.64
N ILE A 50 10.66 -9.14 -11.35
CA ILE A 50 9.92 -8.40 -12.36
C ILE A 50 10.76 -7.23 -12.83
N PRO A 51 11.03 -7.10 -14.16
CA PRO A 51 11.79 -5.98 -14.71
C PRO A 51 11.12 -4.62 -14.43
N VAL A 52 11.92 -3.56 -14.35
CA VAL A 52 11.45 -2.19 -14.04
C VAL A 52 10.42 -1.69 -15.07
N ASP A 53 10.60 -2.02 -16.35
CA ASP A 53 9.66 -1.65 -17.41
C ASP A 53 8.31 -2.38 -17.26
N GLU A 54 8.30 -3.61 -16.77
CA GLU A 54 7.07 -4.33 -16.45
C GLU A 54 6.36 -3.73 -15.22
N TRP A 55 7.10 -3.33 -14.20
CA TRP A 55 6.55 -2.56 -13.09
C TRP A 55 5.93 -1.24 -13.56
N ALA A 56 6.60 -0.53 -14.48
CA ALA A 56 6.05 0.69 -15.07
C ALA A 56 4.71 0.46 -15.79
N LYS A 57 4.54 -0.68 -16.45
CA LYS A 57 3.26 -1.06 -17.07
C LYS A 57 2.19 -1.35 -16.03
N THR A 58 2.51 -2.09 -14.97
CA THR A 58 1.60 -2.34 -13.84
C THR A 58 1.14 -1.04 -13.20
N ASN A 59 2.06 -0.12 -12.94
CA ASN A 59 1.74 1.20 -12.39
C ASN A 59 0.79 1.99 -13.30
N ARG A 60 1.01 2.00 -14.60
CA ARG A 60 0.09 2.66 -15.55
C ARG A 60 -1.31 2.09 -15.49
N ILE A 61 -1.45 0.77 -15.40
CA ILE A 61 -2.76 0.11 -15.27
C ILE A 61 -3.43 0.53 -13.95
N ALA A 62 -2.69 0.50 -12.84
CA ALA A 62 -3.18 0.91 -11.53
C ALA A 62 -3.66 2.36 -11.53
N HIS A 63 -2.86 3.29 -12.07
CA HIS A 63 -3.21 4.71 -12.21
C HIS A 63 -4.45 4.93 -13.08
N GLY A 64 -4.58 4.19 -14.19
CA GLY A 64 -5.76 4.25 -15.05
C GLY A 64 -7.03 3.82 -14.33
N ARG A 65 -6.99 2.68 -13.63
CA ARG A 65 -8.11 2.17 -12.81
C ARG A 65 -8.48 3.17 -11.70
N ALA A 66 -7.50 3.64 -10.95
CA ALA A 66 -7.72 4.61 -9.88
C ALA A 66 -8.36 5.91 -10.39
N THR A 67 -7.86 6.45 -11.49
CA THR A 67 -8.41 7.67 -12.09
C THR A 67 -9.88 7.52 -12.47
N THR A 68 -10.25 6.39 -13.07
CA THR A 68 -11.65 6.09 -13.43
C THR A 68 -12.54 6.05 -12.19
N LEU A 69 -12.11 5.35 -11.14
CA LEU A 69 -12.87 5.20 -9.89
C LEU A 69 -13.01 6.53 -9.14
N LEU A 70 -11.92 7.29 -9.01
CA LEU A 70 -11.95 8.59 -8.33
C LEU A 70 -12.89 9.58 -9.04
N ARG A 71 -12.87 9.61 -10.37
CA ARG A 71 -13.81 10.44 -11.16
C ARG A 71 -15.26 10.00 -11.04
N ALA A 72 -15.49 8.71 -10.76
CA ALA A 72 -16.81 8.17 -10.45
C ALA A 72 -17.25 8.41 -8.99
N GLY A 73 -16.46 9.16 -8.21
CA GLY A 73 -16.76 9.48 -6.82
C GLY A 73 -16.52 8.33 -5.83
N ARG A 74 -15.71 7.34 -6.21
CA ARG A 74 -15.38 6.20 -5.35
C ARG A 74 -14.09 6.46 -4.59
N HIS A 75 -14.06 6.11 -3.30
CA HIS A 75 -12.81 6.02 -2.54
C HIS A 75 -11.93 4.91 -3.11
N VAL A 76 -10.62 5.10 -3.09
CA VAL A 76 -9.65 4.10 -3.60
C VAL A 76 -8.56 3.88 -2.56
N VAL A 77 -8.23 2.63 -2.30
CA VAL A 77 -7.06 2.20 -1.51
C VAL A 77 -6.07 1.52 -2.45
N ILE A 78 -4.83 2.02 -2.46
CA ILE A 78 -3.73 1.45 -3.26
C ILE A 78 -2.85 0.61 -2.34
N ASP A 79 -2.77 -0.68 -2.60
CA ASP A 79 -1.87 -1.61 -1.91
C ASP A 79 -0.57 -1.74 -2.71
N ASP A 80 0.43 -0.99 -2.26
CA ASP A 80 1.77 -0.93 -2.82
C ASP A 80 2.80 -0.76 -1.68
N THR A 81 4.07 -0.96 -1.95
CA THR A 81 5.16 -0.63 -1.03
C THR A 81 5.21 0.87 -0.72
N GLY A 82 4.78 1.70 -1.67
CA GLY A 82 4.78 3.16 -1.52
C GLY A 82 6.18 3.74 -1.37
N SER A 83 7.19 3.14 -2.01
CA SER A 83 8.59 3.57 -2.00
C SER A 83 9.22 3.22 -3.35
N PRO A 84 10.14 4.04 -3.85
CA PRO A 84 10.66 5.30 -3.28
C PRO A 84 9.67 6.48 -3.33
N ARG A 85 10.10 7.65 -2.86
CA ARG A 85 9.23 8.84 -2.73
C ARG A 85 8.53 9.24 -4.02
N PHE A 86 9.18 9.13 -5.18
CA PHE A 86 8.57 9.53 -6.45
C PHE A 86 7.26 8.75 -6.73
N ILE A 87 7.15 7.50 -6.28
CA ILE A 87 5.91 6.70 -6.39
C ILE A 87 4.78 7.37 -5.61
N ARG A 88 5.06 7.85 -4.39
CA ARG A 88 4.07 8.57 -3.58
C ARG A 88 3.68 9.90 -4.20
N ASP A 89 4.64 10.61 -4.79
CA ASP A 89 4.39 11.88 -5.48
C ASP A 89 3.53 11.69 -6.74
N GLU A 90 3.71 10.61 -7.48
CA GLU A 90 2.85 10.25 -8.62
C GLU A 90 1.40 10.00 -8.18
N TRP A 91 1.18 9.28 -7.09
CA TRP A 91 -0.15 9.05 -6.54
C TRP A 91 -0.79 10.31 -5.98
N ARG A 92 -0.01 11.16 -5.32
CA ARG A 92 -0.46 12.47 -4.85
C ARG A 92 -0.90 13.37 -6.01
N ALA A 93 -0.13 13.38 -7.07
CA ALA A 93 -0.47 14.09 -8.30
C ALA A 93 -1.73 13.52 -8.98
N ALA A 94 -1.92 12.21 -8.96
CA ALA A 94 -3.12 11.57 -9.50
C ALA A 94 -4.38 11.99 -8.73
N ALA A 95 -4.33 11.98 -7.39
CA ALA A 95 -5.42 12.47 -6.55
C ALA A 95 -5.74 13.93 -6.82
N SER A 96 -4.72 14.78 -6.93
CA SER A 96 -4.87 16.22 -7.24
C SER A 96 -5.55 16.43 -8.60
N ARG A 97 -5.11 15.72 -9.64
CA ARG A 97 -5.74 15.79 -10.96
C ARG A 97 -7.19 15.32 -10.99
N ALA A 98 -7.55 14.40 -10.10
CA ALA A 98 -8.92 13.93 -9.94
C ALA A 98 -9.77 14.85 -9.03
N GLY A 99 -9.19 15.87 -8.42
CA GLY A 99 -9.89 16.77 -7.48
C GLY A 99 -10.25 16.10 -6.16
N THR A 100 -9.53 15.05 -5.77
CA THR A 100 -9.79 14.25 -4.56
C THR A 100 -8.72 14.50 -3.49
N ALA A 101 -9.00 14.10 -2.24
CA ALA A 101 -7.99 14.12 -1.19
C ALA A 101 -6.97 12.99 -1.40
N PHE A 102 -5.77 13.18 -0.86
CA PHE A 102 -4.73 12.16 -0.78
C PHE A 102 -4.40 11.88 0.69
N ALA A 103 -4.25 10.61 1.02
CA ALA A 103 -3.77 10.19 2.33
C ALA A 103 -2.73 9.08 2.18
N LEU A 104 -1.73 9.12 3.04
CA LEU A 104 -0.68 8.11 3.13
C LEU A 104 -0.82 7.36 4.44
N VAL A 105 -0.91 6.03 4.38
CA VAL A 105 -0.94 5.15 5.56
C VAL A 105 0.34 4.34 5.59
N TRP A 106 1.18 4.60 6.59
CA TRP A 106 2.46 3.94 6.76
C TRP A 106 2.39 2.87 7.83
N VAL A 107 2.55 1.61 7.42
CA VAL A 107 2.66 0.48 8.33
C VAL A 107 4.12 0.31 8.68
N GLN A 108 4.48 0.64 9.93
CA GLN A 108 5.85 0.52 10.43
C GLN A 108 6.11 -0.87 10.99
N ILE A 109 7.21 -1.47 10.59
CA ILE A 109 7.69 -2.74 11.14
C ILE A 109 9.14 -2.61 11.55
N ASP A 110 9.47 -3.11 12.74
CA ASP A 110 10.87 -3.22 13.14
C ASP A 110 11.54 -4.45 12.49
N PRO A 111 12.89 -4.43 12.35
CA PRO A 111 13.61 -5.50 11.68
C PRO A 111 13.49 -6.86 12.37
N GLU A 112 13.32 -6.90 13.68
CA GLU A 112 13.19 -8.15 14.44
C GLU A 112 11.86 -8.83 14.14
N LEU A 113 10.75 -8.10 14.21
CA LEU A 113 9.42 -8.60 13.86
C LEU A 113 9.35 -9.00 12.39
N GLN A 114 10.01 -8.26 11.49
CA GLN A 114 10.06 -8.62 10.08
C GLN A 114 10.75 -9.97 9.87
N ARG A 115 11.91 -10.19 10.51
CA ARG A 115 12.64 -11.47 10.46
C ARG A 115 11.81 -12.63 11.03
N GLU A 116 11.12 -12.38 12.13
CA GLU A 116 10.22 -13.37 12.75
C GLU A 116 9.09 -13.78 11.78
N ARG A 117 8.42 -12.82 11.16
CA ARG A 117 7.36 -13.06 10.18
C ARG A 117 7.86 -13.78 8.93
N VAL A 118 9.05 -13.45 8.44
CA VAL A 118 9.69 -14.14 7.31
C VAL A 118 9.95 -15.61 7.66
N ARG A 119 10.49 -15.90 8.86
CA ARG A 119 10.72 -17.27 9.33
C ARG A 119 9.42 -18.06 9.46
N ALA A 120 8.39 -17.46 10.06
CA ALA A 120 7.08 -18.09 10.19
C ALA A 120 6.49 -18.41 8.82
N ASN A 121 6.57 -17.47 7.85
CA ASN A 121 6.08 -17.69 6.50
C ASN A 121 6.81 -18.83 5.77
N ARG A 122 8.11 -18.99 5.99
CA ARG A 122 8.89 -20.09 5.40
C ARG A 122 8.51 -21.45 5.97
N SER A 123 7.94 -21.49 7.17
CA SER A 123 7.44 -22.71 7.80
C SER A 123 6.05 -23.12 7.31
N ASP A 124 5.14 -22.18 7.10
CA ASP A 124 3.73 -22.43 6.72
C ASP A 124 3.37 -22.04 5.28
N LEU A 125 4.26 -21.33 4.58
CA LEU A 125 4.10 -20.92 3.17
C LEU A 125 2.77 -20.18 2.89
N SER A 126 2.30 -19.38 3.85
CA SER A 126 1.04 -18.64 3.73
C SER A 126 1.07 -17.54 2.66
N ARG A 127 2.25 -17.14 2.23
CA ARG A 127 2.50 -16.22 1.11
C ARG A 127 3.80 -16.60 0.40
N HIS A 128 4.02 -16.05 -0.79
CA HIS A 128 5.29 -16.19 -1.50
C HIS A 128 6.46 -15.73 -0.63
N ASP A 129 7.51 -16.55 -0.54
CA ASP A 129 8.74 -16.16 0.13
C ASP A 129 9.45 -15.06 -0.64
N VAL A 130 10.17 -14.22 0.10
CA VAL A 130 11.08 -13.21 -0.44
C VAL A 130 12.48 -13.58 0.03
N VAL A 131 13.41 -13.81 -0.89
CA VAL A 131 14.77 -14.19 -0.54
C VAL A 131 15.48 -13.06 0.24
N ASP A 132 16.37 -13.44 1.15
CA ASP A 132 17.01 -12.51 2.09
C ASP A 132 17.73 -11.35 1.38
N ALA A 133 18.36 -11.59 0.24
CA ALA A 133 19.03 -10.54 -0.54
C ALA A 133 18.03 -9.46 -1.02
N VAL A 134 16.85 -9.88 -1.48
CA VAL A 134 15.78 -8.97 -1.94
C VAL A 134 15.18 -8.21 -0.76
N LEU A 135 14.98 -8.87 0.38
CA LEU A 135 14.52 -8.20 1.61
C LEU A 135 15.51 -7.12 2.06
N ALA A 136 16.81 -7.43 2.04
CA ALA A 136 17.86 -6.48 2.40
C ALA A 136 17.92 -5.29 1.43
N GLU A 137 17.81 -5.54 0.12
CA GLU A 137 17.76 -4.51 -0.91
C GLU A 137 16.53 -3.59 -0.73
N HIS A 138 15.35 -4.16 -0.53
CA HIS A 138 14.13 -3.39 -0.30
C HIS A 138 14.22 -2.54 0.97
N THR A 139 14.80 -3.09 2.05
CA THR A 139 14.99 -2.35 3.30
C THR A 139 15.99 -1.20 3.13
N ALA A 140 17.10 -1.45 2.43
CA ALA A 140 18.11 -0.41 2.18
C ALA A 140 17.62 0.70 1.25
N GLY A 141 16.79 0.35 0.27
CA GLY A 141 16.20 1.30 -0.68
C GLY A 141 14.89 1.96 -0.22
N PHE A 142 14.38 1.61 0.96
CA PHE A 142 13.11 2.16 1.44
C PHE A 142 13.26 3.60 1.91
N GLU A 143 12.49 4.49 1.31
CA GLU A 143 12.44 5.90 1.66
C GLU A 143 11.29 6.18 2.63
N ASN A 144 11.61 6.41 3.90
CA ASN A 144 10.63 6.70 4.95
C ASN A 144 9.84 7.98 4.64
N PRO A 145 8.51 7.97 4.76
CA PRO A 145 7.68 9.15 4.48
C PRO A 145 7.53 10.09 5.70
N ILE A 146 8.57 10.28 6.51
CA ILE A 146 8.51 11.01 7.80
C ILE A 146 7.99 12.44 7.61
N ASP A 147 8.44 13.12 6.56
CA ASP A 147 8.09 14.53 6.29
C ASP A 147 6.83 14.71 5.43
N GLU A 148 6.02 13.64 5.27
CA GLU A 148 4.88 13.63 4.36
C GLU A 148 3.53 13.52 5.08
N ASP A 149 3.49 13.77 6.37
CA ASP A 149 2.28 13.68 7.23
C ASP A 149 1.54 12.32 7.08
N PRO A 150 2.24 11.17 7.21
CA PRO A 150 1.60 9.87 7.11
C PRO A 150 0.73 9.58 8.33
N ILE A 151 -0.35 8.83 8.12
CA ILE A 151 -1.05 8.15 9.19
C ILE A 151 -0.25 6.88 9.50
N ILE A 152 0.25 6.76 10.73
CA ILE A 152 1.14 5.66 11.12
C ILE A 152 0.35 4.58 11.88
N ILE A 153 0.62 3.33 11.55
CA ILE A 153 0.18 2.16 12.31
C ILE A 153 1.36 1.21 12.51
N ASP A 154 1.49 0.67 13.73
CA ASP A 154 2.48 -0.36 14.03
C ASP A 154 2.05 -1.70 13.41
N ALA A 155 3.00 -2.43 12.84
CA ALA A 155 2.77 -3.75 12.26
C ALA A 155 2.18 -4.77 13.24
N ARG A 156 2.31 -4.55 14.55
CA ARG A 156 1.69 -5.37 15.59
C ARG A 156 0.20 -5.13 15.74
N HIS A 157 -0.32 -4.02 15.21
CA HIS A 157 -1.70 -3.55 15.39
C HIS A 157 -2.55 -3.61 14.13
N THR A 158 -2.09 -4.29 13.09
CA THR A 158 -2.76 -4.32 11.78
C THR A 158 -4.17 -4.93 11.79
N THR A 159 -4.53 -5.61 12.87
CA THR A 159 -5.88 -6.17 13.10
C THR A 159 -6.57 -5.54 14.31
N SER A 160 -6.02 -4.49 14.90
CA SER A 160 -6.62 -3.75 16.01
C SER A 160 -7.82 -2.96 15.52
N GLU A 161 -9.01 -3.29 16.04
CA GLU A 161 -10.26 -2.61 15.72
C GLU A 161 -10.18 -1.10 16.01
N GLN A 162 -9.60 -0.74 17.15
CA GLN A 162 -9.45 0.65 17.54
C GLN A 162 -8.54 1.42 16.59
N ASP A 163 -7.34 0.88 16.30
CA ASP A 163 -6.37 1.55 15.42
C ASP A 163 -6.94 1.70 14.00
N LEU A 164 -7.62 0.67 13.49
CA LEU A 164 -8.26 0.72 12.17
C LEU A 164 -9.38 1.77 12.12
N ASN A 165 -10.22 1.85 13.16
CA ASN A 165 -11.28 2.87 13.25
C ASN A 165 -10.71 4.29 13.36
N ASP A 166 -9.61 4.46 14.09
CA ASP A 166 -8.91 5.74 14.21
C ASP A 166 -8.35 6.19 12.85
N ILE A 167 -7.78 5.27 12.08
CA ILE A 167 -7.33 5.55 10.71
C ILE A 167 -8.51 5.97 9.83
N VAL A 168 -9.60 5.22 9.84
CA VAL A 168 -10.80 5.54 9.05
C VAL A 168 -11.34 6.94 9.40
N THR A 169 -11.37 7.28 10.68
CA THR A 169 -11.78 8.61 11.13
C THR A 169 -10.87 9.69 10.56
N LYS A 170 -9.55 9.49 10.62
CA LYS A 170 -8.59 10.43 10.04
C LYS A 170 -8.72 10.55 8.51
N LEU A 171 -8.98 9.44 7.81
CA LEU A 171 -9.20 9.45 6.36
C LEU A 171 -10.45 10.23 5.96
N ARG A 172 -11.53 10.10 6.73
CA ARG A 172 -12.77 10.85 6.51
C ARG A 172 -12.63 12.34 6.79
N THR A 173 -11.72 12.73 7.67
CA THR A 173 -11.47 14.15 8.02
C THR A 173 -10.45 14.83 7.12
N LYS A 174 -9.58 14.09 6.40
CA LYS A 174 -8.68 14.65 5.37
C LYS A 174 -9.43 15.10 4.10
N SER A 175 -10.70 14.90 4.10
CA SER A 175 -11.60 15.30 3.01
C SER A 175 -11.89 16.81 3.00
#